data_1bdbdb36448e81e5e7989b41859187a2
#
_entry.id   1bdbdb36448e81e5e7989b41859187a2
#
_cell.length_a   1.000
_cell.length_b   1.000
_cell.length_c   1.000
_cell.angle_alpha   90.00
_cell.angle_beta   90.00
_cell.angle_gamma   90.00
#
_symmetry.space_group_name_H-M   'P 1'
#
loop_
_entity.id
_entity.type
_entity.pdbx_description
1 polymer ?
#
loop_
_entity_poly.entity_id
_entity_poly.type
_entity_poly.pdbx_seq_one_letter_code
_entity_poly.pdbx_strand_id
1 'polypeptide(L)'
;MARPKPAAFDKQKTVADNRRVRFDYHVEDTFEAGLALQGTEVKALRAGEASIKESYAEVRDGQVWLVNANIPEYSHGNRLNHEPRRPRKLLLHEREIQKLFGAVERKGMTLVPLSIYFNATGRAKVELALAKGKQAHDKRATIKDRDWQRDKARLMRERG
;
A
#
# COMPACT_ATOMS: atom_id res chain seq x y z
N MET A 1 24.99 9.75 3.49
CA MET A 1 24.34 9.31 4.75
C MET A 1 23.10 8.52 4.44
N ALA A 2 23.03 7.30 4.92
CA ALA A 2 21.81 6.54 4.81
C ALA A 2 20.72 7.24 5.64
N ARG A 3 19.54 7.45 5.03
CA ARG A 3 18.38 7.91 5.79
C ARG A 3 18.08 6.89 6.89
N PRO A 4 17.81 7.29 8.13
CA PRO A 4 17.31 6.34 9.10
C PRO A 4 16.04 5.70 8.55
N LYS A 5 15.92 4.40 8.68
CA LYS A 5 14.69 3.71 8.30
C LYS A 5 13.55 4.37 9.07
N PRO A 6 12.47 4.78 8.39
CA PRO A 6 11.32 5.29 9.13
C PRO A 6 10.86 4.23 10.12
N ALA A 7 10.46 4.65 11.30
CA ALA A 7 9.87 3.75 12.28
C ALA A 7 8.72 2.99 11.60
N ALA A 8 8.65 1.68 11.83
CA ALA A 8 7.55 0.88 11.30
C ALA A 8 6.22 1.47 11.78
N PHE A 9 5.26 1.59 10.87
CA PHE A 9 3.94 2.09 11.21
C PHE A 9 3.23 1.14 12.17
N ASP A 10 2.41 1.70 13.06
CA ASP A 10 1.67 0.93 14.05
C ASP A 10 0.49 0.19 13.40
N LYS A 11 0.73 -1.04 12.98
CA LYS A 11 -0.25 -1.89 12.32
C LYS A 11 -0.81 -2.91 13.30
N GLN A 12 -1.88 -2.55 13.99
CA GLN A 12 -2.50 -3.46 14.96
C GLN A 12 -3.25 -4.59 14.25
N LYS A 13 -3.93 -4.28 13.14
CA LYS A 13 -4.64 -5.28 12.37
C LYS A 13 -4.53 -4.95 10.88
N THR A 14 -3.80 -5.77 10.14
CA THR A 14 -3.69 -5.64 8.68
C THR A 14 -4.89 -6.31 8.03
N VAL A 15 -5.61 -5.55 7.21
CA VAL A 15 -6.81 -6.02 6.51
C VAL A 15 -6.47 -6.50 5.09
N ALA A 16 -5.63 -5.76 4.40
CA ALA A 16 -5.23 -6.07 3.03
C ALA A 16 -3.73 -5.79 2.87
N ASP A 17 -3.06 -6.63 2.08
CA ASP A 17 -1.63 -6.53 1.86
C ASP A 17 -1.34 -6.79 0.38
N ASN A 18 -0.48 -5.98 -0.23
CA ASN A 18 -0.08 -6.16 -1.62
C ASN A 18 1.39 -6.54 -1.69
N ARG A 19 1.67 -7.82 -1.55
CA ARG A 19 3.04 -8.36 -1.54
C ARG A 19 3.74 -8.21 -2.88
N ARG A 20 2.98 -8.13 -3.97
CA ARG A 20 3.54 -8.06 -5.32
C ARG A 20 4.18 -6.70 -5.64
N VAL A 21 3.85 -5.66 -4.89
CA VAL A 21 4.41 -4.32 -5.12
C VAL A 21 5.94 -4.35 -5.09
N ARG A 22 6.52 -5.02 -4.11
CA ARG A 22 7.98 -5.09 -3.97
C ARG A 22 8.66 -5.90 -5.08
N PHE A 23 7.91 -6.75 -5.76
CA PHE A 23 8.39 -7.46 -6.95
C PHE A 23 8.33 -6.58 -8.21
N ASP A 24 7.23 -5.85 -8.38
CA ASP A 24 6.97 -5.05 -9.58
C ASP A 24 7.60 -3.65 -9.54
N TYR A 25 7.92 -3.14 -8.34
CA TYR A 25 8.37 -1.76 -8.15
C TYR A 25 9.59 -1.67 -7.25
N HIS A 26 10.44 -0.66 -7.53
CA HIS A 26 11.44 -0.19 -6.58
C HIS A 26 10.78 0.82 -5.66
N VAL A 27 10.61 0.47 -4.39
CA VAL A 27 10.01 1.35 -3.39
C VAL A 27 11.09 2.29 -2.85
N GLU A 28 10.92 3.60 -3.08
CA GLU A 28 11.86 4.61 -2.57
C GLU A 28 11.51 5.09 -1.17
N ASP A 29 10.22 5.27 -0.90
CA ASP A 29 9.78 5.83 0.37
C ASP A 29 8.37 5.33 0.67
N THR A 30 7.98 5.37 1.95
CA THR A 30 6.65 4.97 2.38
C THR A 30 6.03 6.05 3.27
N PHE A 31 4.71 6.18 3.20
CA PHE A 31 3.95 7.17 3.94
C PHE A 31 2.73 6.49 4.57
N GLU A 32 2.38 6.91 5.77
CA GLU A 32 1.12 6.51 6.39
C GLU A 32 0.06 7.55 6.08
N ALA A 33 -1.00 7.14 5.41
CA ALA A 33 -2.13 8.00 5.08
C ALA A 33 -3.37 7.54 5.83
N GLY A 34 -4.17 8.49 6.28
CA GLY A 34 -5.51 8.20 6.76
C GLY A 34 -6.42 7.86 5.58
N LEU A 35 -7.45 7.07 5.81
CA LEU A 35 -8.39 6.66 4.78
C LEU A 35 -9.78 7.19 5.13
N ALA A 36 -10.31 8.09 4.29
CA ALA A 36 -11.65 8.64 4.47
C ALA A 36 -12.68 7.62 3.98
N LEU A 37 -13.48 7.09 4.89
CA LEU A 37 -14.40 5.99 4.64
C LEU A 37 -15.82 6.31 5.07
N GLN A 38 -16.78 5.67 4.41
CA GLN A 38 -18.17 5.62 4.84
C GLN A 38 -18.34 4.52 5.91
N GLY A 39 -19.43 4.56 6.67
CA GLY A 39 -19.66 3.59 7.74
C GLY A 39 -19.68 2.13 7.29
N THR A 40 -20.29 1.84 6.15
CA THR A 40 -20.33 0.47 5.59
C THR A 40 -18.95 0.00 5.13
N GLU A 41 -18.11 0.92 4.67
CA GLU A 41 -16.72 0.60 4.30
C GLU A 41 -15.90 0.20 5.53
N VAL A 42 -16.04 0.94 6.63
CA VAL A 42 -15.36 0.61 7.89
C VAL A 42 -15.79 -0.77 8.39
N LYS A 43 -17.07 -1.06 8.33
CA LYS A 43 -17.60 -2.36 8.76
C LYS A 43 -17.07 -3.51 7.90
N ALA A 44 -17.02 -3.33 6.58
CA ALA A 44 -16.43 -4.33 5.66
C ALA A 44 -14.95 -4.55 5.96
N LEU A 45 -14.19 -3.48 6.21
CA LEU A 45 -12.78 -3.59 6.57
C LEU A 45 -12.58 -4.32 7.90
N ARG A 46 -13.42 -4.07 8.89
CA ARG A 46 -13.35 -4.77 10.19
C ARG A 46 -13.64 -6.26 10.04
N ALA A 47 -14.46 -6.63 9.04
CA ALA A 47 -14.70 -8.03 8.70
C ALA A 47 -13.53 -8.65 7.90
N GLY A 48 -12.50 -7.88 7.59
CA GLY A 48 -11.32 -8.35 6.86
C GLY A 48 -11.51 -8.44 5.36
N GLU A 49 -12.50 -7.75 4.83
CA GLU A 49 -12.85 -7.81 3.42
C GLU A 49 -12.32 -6.58 2.67
N ALA A 50 -11.22 -6.75 1.95
CA ALA A 50 -10.68 -5.72 1.06
C ALA A 50 -9.62 -6.32 0.14
N SER A 51 -9.44 -5.72 -1.03
CA SER A 51 -8.36 -6.06 -1.96
C SER A 51 -7.76 -4.78 -2.54
N ILE A 52 -6.45 -4.72 -2.56
CA ILE A 52 -5.70 -3.59 -3.12
C ILE A 52 -4.74 -4.01 -4.24
N LYS A 53 -4.90 -5.22 -4.76
CA LYS A 53 -3.96 -5.78 -5.76
C LYS A 53 -3.85 -4.96 -7.03
N GLU A 54 -4.94 -4.37 -7.48
CA GLU A 54 -5.00 -3.59 -8.71
C GLU A 54 -5.19 -2.10 -8.45
N SER A 55 -4.98 -1.67 -7.22
CA SER A 55 -5.17 -0.29 -6.84
C SER A 55 -3.89 0.53 -6.98
N TYR A 56 -4.08 1.82 -7.09
CA TYR A 56 -3.00 2.80 -7.11
C TYR A 56 -3.50 4.09 -6.48
N ALA A 57 -2.60 5.03 -6.25
CA ALA A 57 -2.98 6.35 -5.78
C ALA A 57 -2.59 7.41 -6.80
N GLU A 58 -3.38 8.48 -6.86
CA GLU A 58 -3.10 9.61 -7.74
C GLU A 58 -3.30 10.92 -6.99
N VAL A 59 -2.57 11.94 -7.42
CA VAL A 59 -2.76 13.30 -6.92
C VAL A 59 -3.68 14.02 -7.88
N ARG A 60 -4.81 14.49 -7.35
CA ARG A 60 -5.83 15.21 -8.14
C ARG A 60 -6.32 16.40 -7.34
N ASP A 61 -6.27 17.59 -7.92
CA ASP A 61 -6.74 18.83 -7.29
C ASP A 61 -6.16 19.07 -5.89
N GLY A 62 -4.85 18.81 -5.75
CA GLY A 62 -4.14 19.01 -4.49
C GLY A 62 -4.45 17.99 -3.41
N GLN A 63 -5.12 16.89 -3.75
CA GLN A 63 -5.44 15.80 -2.84
C GLN A 63 -4.95 14.48 -3.39
N VAL A 64 -4.74 13.51 -2.52
CA VAL A 64 -4.33 12.15 -2.91
C VAL A 64 -5.53 11.22 -2.79
N TRP A 65 -5.76 10.44 -3.85
CA TRP A 65 -6.91 9.52 -3.94
C TRP A 65 -6.43 8.10 -4.15
N LEU A 66 -7.01 7.18 -3.40
CA LEU A 66 -6.83 5.75 -3.62
C LEU A 66 -7.88 5.29 -4.65
N VAL A 67 -7.40 4.79 -5.79
CA VAL A 67 -8.25 4.44 -6.92
C VAL A 67 -8.23 2.93 -7.14
N ASN A 68 -9.38 2.38 -7.45
CA ASN A 68 -9.55 0.96 -7.81
C ASN A 68 -9.26 -0.03 -6.66
N ALA A 69 -9.25 0.43 -5.42
CA ALA A 69 -9.25 -0.47 -4.27
C ALA A 69 -10.65 -1.03 -4.08
N ASN A 70 -10.76 -2.33 -3.88
CA ASN A 70 -12.05 -3.00 -3.72
C ASN A 70 -12.35 -3.22 -2.24
N ILE A 71 -13.39 -2.58 -1.75
CA ILE A 71 -13.98 -2.84 -0.42
C ILE A 71 -15.40 -3.32 -0.70
N PRO A 72 -15.67 -4.64 -0.58
CA PRO A 72 -17.00 -5.18 -0.90
C PRO A 72 -18.12 -4.55 -0.08
N GLU A 73 -19.32 -4.60 -0.59
CA GLU A 73 -20.49 -4.16 0.16
C GLU A 73 -20.57 -4.94 1.48
N TYR A 74 -20.96 -4.25 2.54
CA TYR A 74 -21.17 -4.90 3.82
C TYR A 74 -22.45 -5.72 3.77
N SER A 75 -22.34 -7.03 4.02
CA SER A 75 -23.42 -8.00 3.83
C SER A 75 -24.67 -7.72 4.68
N HIS A 76 -24.50 -7.05 5.81
CA HIS A 76 -25.61 -6.64 6.69
C HIS A 76 -26.03 -5.18 6.48
N GLY A 77 -25.46 -4.52 5.45
CA GLY A 77 -25.85 -3.18 5.08
C GLY A 77 -27.15 -3.18 4.30
N ASN A 78 -27.86 -2.05 4.35
CA ASN A 78 -29.11 -1.84 3.62
C ASN A 78 -28.84 -1.13 2.28
N ARG A 79 -29.88 -0.47 1.73
CA ARG A 79 -29.81 0.27 0.46
C ARG A 79 -28.75 1.38 0.40
N LEU A 80 -28.24 1.81 1.55
CA LEU A 80 -27.25 2.89 1.64
C LEU A 80 -25.82 2.35 1.68
N ASN A 81 -25.60 1.16 1.14
CA ASN A 81 -24.27 0.59 1.03
C ASN A 81 -23.40 1.39 0.06
N HIS A 82 -22.10 1.28 0.20
CA HIS A 82 -21.13 2.00 -0.63
C HIS A 82 -20.87 1.27 -1.95
N GLU A 83 -20.34 1.99 -2.93
CA GLU A 83 -19.80 1.38 -4.14
C GLU A 83 -18.46 0.73 -3.84
N PRO A 84 -18.23 -0.56 -4.17
CA PRO A 84 -17.01 -1.27 -3.81
C PRO A 84 -15.70 -0.65 -4.29
N ARG A 85 -15.69 -0.07 -5.47
CA ARG A 85 -14.47 0.51 -6.08
C ARG A 85 -14.46 2.03 -6.10
N ARG A 86 -15.20 2.65 -5.23
CA ARG A 86 -15.26 4.11 -5.09
C ARG A 86 -13.87 4.69 -4.84
N PRO A 87 -13.47 5.79 -5.53
CA PRO A 87 -12.24 6.48 -5.16
C PRO A 87 -12.33 7.01 -3.73
N ARG A 88 -11.27 6.82 -2.95
CA ARG A 88 -11.25 7.20 -1.55
C ARG A 88 -10.13 8.19 -1.29
N LYS A 89 -10.47 9.26 -0.59
CA LYS A 89 -9.49 10.29 -0.26
C LYS A 89 -8.52 9.76 0.79
N LEU A 90 -7.23 9.96 0.52
CA LEU A 90 -6.17 9.67 1.47
C LEU A 90 -5.81 10.95 2.21
N LEU A 91 -5.74 10.85 3.54
CA LEU A 91 -5.48 11.99 4.42
C LEU A 91 -4.00 12.02 4.76
N LEU A 92 -3.32 13.01 4.20
CA LEU A 92 -1.88 13.24 4.36
C LEU A 92 -1.67 14.70 4.75
N HIS A 93 -0.52 14.99 5.36
CA HIS A 93 -0.13 16.39 5.58
C HIS A 93 0.16 17.06 4.25
N GLU A 94 -0.15 18.35 4.16
CA GLU A 94 0.05 19.12 2.92
C GLU A 94 1.49 19.01 2.41
N ARG A 95 2.46 19.03 3.31
CA ARG A 95 3.88 18.88 3.01
C ARG A 95 4.17 17.54 2.32
N GLU A 96 3.53 16.46 2.77
CA GLU A 96 3.65 15.15 2.17
C GLU A 96 3.00 15.11 0.78
N ILE A 97 1.84 15.72 0.63
CA ILE A 97 1.13 15.80 -0.65
C ILE A 97 1.99 16.51 -1.69
N GLN A 98 2.61 17.62 -1.32
CA GLN A 98 3.49 18.37 -2.23
C GLN A 98 4.71 17.56 -2.63
N LYS A 99 5.31 16.84 -1.71
CA LYS A 99 6.44 15.95 -1.98
C LYS A 99 6.05 14.84 -2.96
N LEU A 100 4.91 14.22 -2.76
CA LEU A 100 4.39 13.16 -3.62
C LEU A 100 4.07 13.69 -5.02
N PHE A 101 3.40 14.83 -5.10
CA PHE A 101 3.09 15.48 -6.37
C PHE A 101 4.35 15.76 -7.18
N GLY A 102 5.37 16.35 -6.56
CA GLY A 102 6.65 16.64 -7.20
C GLY A 102 7.34 15.39 -7.71
N ALA A 103 7.35 14.32 -6.93
CA ALA A 103 7.99 13.07 -7.33
C ALA A 103 7.25 12.41 -8.51
N VAL A 104 5.93 12.41 -8.52
CA VAL A 104 5.14 11.85 -9.62
C VAL A 104 5.34 12.66 -10.91
N GLU A 105 5.27 14.00 -10.82
CA GLU A 105 5.37 14.87 -11.98
C GLU A 105 6.79 14.97 -12.56
N ARG A 106 7.78 15.08 -11.70
CA ARG A 106 9.18 15.35 -12.13
C ARG A 106 10.00 14.09 -12.36
N LYS A 107 9.75 13.05 -11.58
CA LYS A 107 10.56 11.82 -11.61
C LYS A 107 9.83 10.63 -12.25
N GLY A 108 8.59 10.83 -12.70
CA GLY A 108 7.82 9.75 -13.31
C GLY A 108 7.55 8.60 -12.37
N MET A 109 7.48 8.86 -11.07
CA MET A 109 7.20 7.84 -10.05
C MET A 109 5.71 7.59 -9.94
N THR A 110 5.34 6.48 -9.32
CA THR A 110 3.96 6.12 -9.08
C THR A 110 3.71 5.91 -7.60
N LEU A 111 2.45 6.00 -7.21
CA LEU A 111 2.01 5.78 -5.84
C LEU A 111 1.18 4.51 -5.80
N VAL A 112 1.60 3.54 -4.98
CA VAL A 112 0.89 2.27 -4.84
C VAL A 112 0.70 1.93 -3.37
N PRO A 113 -0.47 1.40 -2.98
CA PRO A 113 -0.68 0.99 -1.60
C PRO A 113 0.03 -0.32 -1.33
N LEU A 114 0.70 -0.41 -0.20
CA LEU A 114 1.32 -1.65 0.28
C LEU A 114 0.38 -2.43 1.17
N SER A 115 -0.40 -1.75 2.01
CA SER A 115 -1.33 -2.39 2.92
C SER A 115 -2.42 -1.44 3.41
N ILE A 116 -3.55 -2.01 3.80
CA ILE A 116 -4.58 -1.31 4.59
C ILE A 116 -4.62 -1.98 5.96
N TYR A 117 -4.64 -1.18 7.01
CA TYR A 117 -4.60 -1.67 8.38
C TYR A 117 -5.32 -0.72 9.33
N PHE A 118 -5.62 -1.22 10.53
CA PHE A 118 -6.09 -0.39 11.64
C PHE A 118 -4.93 -0.14 12.60
N ASN A 119 -4.79 1.09 13.07
CA ASN A 119 -3.80 1.46 14.07
C ASN A 119 -4.33 1.23 15.49
N ALA A 120 -3.51 1.57 16.51
CA ALA A 120 -3.88 1.38 17.92
C ALA A 120 -5.15 2.15 18.33
N THR A 121 -5.45 3.27 17.67
CA THR A 121 -6.65 4.05 17.96
C THR A 121 -7.88 3.56 17.17
N GLY A 122 -7.74 2.49 16.39
CA GLY A 122 -8.83 1.91 15.60
C GLY A 122 -9.16 2.66 14.33
N ARG A 123 -8.26 3.51 13.85
CA ARG A 123 -8.44 4.23 12.60
C ARG A 123 -7.86 3.45 11.42
N ALA A 124 -8.57 3.46 10.30
CA ALA A 124 -8.10 2.85 9.06
C ALA A 124 -6.97 3.68 8.46
N LYS A 125 -5.87 3.04 8.16
CA LYS A 125 -4.68 3.63 7.58
C LYS A 125 -4.22 2.86 6.36
N VAL A 126 -3.53 3.54 5.46
CA VAL A 126 -2.89 2.94 4.28
C VAL A 126 -1.40 3.21 4.34
N GLU A 127 -0.59 2.17 4.19
CA GLU A 127 0.83 2.34 3.92
C GLU A 127 0.99 2.55 2.43
N LEU A 128 1.38 3.77 2.05
CA LEU A 128 1.49 4.19 0.67
C LEU A 128 2.95 4.24 0.25
N ALA A 129 3.29 3.60 -0.86
CA ALA A 129 4.64 3.59 -1.37
C ALA A 129 4.80 4.55 -2.53
N LEU A 130 5.89 5.33 -2.48
CA LEU A 130 6.39 6.08 -3.62
C LEU A 130 7.38 5.17 -4.33
N ALA A 131 7.09 4.80 -5.57
CA ALA A 131 7.78 3.71 -6.23
C ALA A 131 7.99 3.95 -7.72
N LYS A 132 8.94 3.23 -8.28
CA LYS A 132 9.25 3.25 -9.69
C LYS A 132 9.10 1.83 -10.24
N GLY A 133 8.44 1.69 -11.39
CA GLY A 133 8.26 0.37 -12.02
C GLY A 133 9.58 -0.27 -12.38
N LYS A 134 9.73 -1.55 -12.09
CA LYS A 134 10.91 -2.33 -12.43
C LYS A 134 10.89 -2.73 -13.91
N GLN A 135 12.04 -2.66 -14.55
CA GLN A 135 12.25 -3.24 -15.87
C GLN A 135 12.30 -4.77 -15.78
N ALA A 136 12.11 -5.46 -16.90
CA ALA A 136 12.11 -6.93 -16.93
C ALA A 136 13.40 -7.53 -16.34
N HIS A 137 14.54 -6.91 -16.60
CA HIS A 137 15.83 -7.40 -16.07
C HIS A 137 15.92 -7.24 -14.55
N ASP A 138 15.33 -6.17 -13.98
CA ASP A 138 15.27 -5.96 -12.52
C ASP A 138 14.45 -7.05 -11.84
N LYS A 139 13.35 -7.46 -12.46
CA LYS A 139 12.52 -8.55 -11.93
C LYS A 139 13.26 -9.87 -11.94
N ARG A 140 14.01 -10.17 -13.00
CA ARG A 140 14.84 -11.37 -13.09
C ARG A 140 15.94 -11.39 -12.03
N ALA A 141 16.60 -10.25 -11.80
CA ALA A 141 17.60 -10.13 -10.76
C ALA A 141 17.00 -10.38 -9.36
N THR A 142 15.81 -9.87 -9.10
CA THR A 142 15.09 -10.08 -7.83
C THR A 142 14.78 -11.56 -7.61
N ILE A 143 14.34 -12.27 -8.66
CA ILE A 143 14.06 -13.71 -8.59
C ILE A 143 15.33 -14.49 -8.31
N LYS A 144 16.43 -14.20 -9.01
CA LYS A 144 17.73 -14.84 -8.79
C LYS A 144 18.22 -14.67 -7.36
N ASP A 145 18.14 -13.46 -6.85
CA ASP A 145 18.57 -13.16 -5.48
C ASP A 145 17.75 -13.93 -4.45
N ARG A 146 16.43 -13.99 -4.65
CA ARG A 146 15.53 -14.74 -3.79
C ARG A 146 15.83 -16.23 -3.80
N ASP A 147 16.11 -16.80 -4.98
CA ASP A 147 16.45 -18.21 -5.14
C ASP A 147 17.80 -18.52 -4.48
N TRP A 148 18.78 -17.64 -4.66
CA TRP A 148 20.08 -17.74 -4.01
C TRP A 148 19.97 -17.76 -2.48
N GLN A 149 19.19 -16.84 -1.92
CA GLN A 149 18.98 -16.76 -0.47
C GLN A 149 18.33 -18.05 0.06
N ARG A 150 17.37 -18.57 -0.65
CA ARG A 150 16.68 -19.80 -0.28
C ARG A 150 17.62 -21.01 -0.32
N ASP A 151 18.42 -21.13 -1.38
CA ASP A 151 19.38 -22.23 -1.53
C ASP A 151 20.46 -22.16 -0.47
N LYS A 152 20.98 -20.97 -0.17
CA LYS A 152 21.95 -20.75 0.89
C LYS A 152 21.39 -21.18 2.25
N ALA A 153 20.16 -20.81 2.56
CA ALA A 153 19.52 -21.19 3.81
C ALA A 153 19.35 -22.70 3.92
N ARG A 154 19.02 -23.38 2.83
CA ARG A 154 18.90 -24.84 2.78
C ARG A 154 20.23 -25.51 3.04
N LEU A 155 21.28 -25.06 2.39
CA LEU A 155 22.66 -25.61 2.58
C LEU A 155 23.12 -25.43 4.03
N MET A 156 22.83 -24.30 4.63
CA MET A 156 23.19 -24.04 6.03
C MET A 156 22.45 -24.98 6.99
N ARG A 157 21.19 -25.33 6.70
CA ARG A 157 20.42 -26.30 7.50
C ARG A 157 20.96 -27.73 7.35
N GLU A 158 21.40 -28.10 6.17
CA GLU A 158 21.95 -29.45 5.93
C GLU A 158 23.31 -29.66 6.60
N ARG A 159 24.08 -28.58 6.84
CA ARG A 159 25.40 -28.64 7.51
C ARG A 159 25.30 -28.52 9.03
N GLY A 160 24.17 -28.10 9.56
CA GLY A 160 23.95 -27.99 10.98
C GLY A 160 23.36 -29.26 11.52
#